data_4c9546e1c46121d5e193aa270c1d2d1b
#
_entry.id   4c9546e1c46121d5e193aa270c1d2d1b
#
_cell.length_a   1.000
_cell.length_b   1.000
_cell.length_c   1.000
_cell.angle_alpha   90.00
_cell.angle_beta   90.00
_cell.angle_gamma   90.00
#
_symmetry.space_group_name_H-M   'P 1'
#
loop_
_entity.id
_entity.type
_entity.pdbx_description
1 polymer ?
#
loop_
_entity_poly.entity_id
_entity_poly.type
_entity_poly.pdbx_seq_one_letter_code
_entity_poly.pdbx_strand_id
1 'polypeptide(L)'
;VSLGVVSGVTTNPSLVAKEQEGLTREEARLRFHQLIRQICRLLPEGNVNAEVLAEEAQGMFKEGKELASLAENVVVKIPLTAQGLSAISLLAEEGIPVNATLVFSVNQALLAAAAGASYVSPFLGRIDDAGGDGVALVSQILKAFRNYEISTSVIAASIRHPRHVTAVALEGAHIATVPYRVLMQMIKHPLTEQGLERFRLD
;
A
#
# COMPACT_ATOMS: atom_id res chain seq x y z
N VAL A 1 -15.58 2.35 0.51
CA VAL A 1 -16.36 1.12 0.29
C VAL A 1 -17.67 1.40 -0.45
N SER A 2 -18.45 2.41 -0.05
CA SER A 2 -19.76 2.73 -0.67
C SER A 2 -19.75 2.98 -2.18
N LEU A 3 -18.62 3.36 -2.77
CA LEU A 3 -18.46 3.52 -4.23
C LEU A 3 -18.31 2.20 -4.99
N GLY A 4 -18.10 1.07 -4.32
CA GLY A 4 -17.93 -0.24 -4.95
C GLY A 4 -16.64 -0.44 -5.76
N VAL A 5 -15.66 0.48 -5.66
CA VAL A 5 -14.43 0.48 -6.48
C VAL A 5 -13.15 0.18 -5.68
N VAL A 6 -13.29 -0.06 -4.38
CA VAL A 6 -12.15 -0.30 -3.48
C VAL A 6 -11.97 -1.80 -3.29
N SER A 7 -10.83 -2.34 -3.74
CA SER A 7 -10.46 -3.76 -3.62
C SER A 7 -9.49 -4.06 -2.46
N GLY A 8 -9.02 -3.04 -1.74
CA GLY A 8 -8.14 -3.19 -0.60
C GLY A 8 -7.85 -1.85 0.07
N VAL A 9 -7.19 -1.90 1.21
CA VAL A 9 -6.79 -0.70 1.98
C VAL A 9 -5.35 -0.85 2.44
N THR A 10 -4.59 0.24 2.38
CA THR A 10 -3.28 0.33 3.01
C THR A 10 -3.31 1.33 4.16
N THR A 11 -2.73 0.97 5.28
CA THR A 11 -2.52 1.88 6.41
C THR A 11 -1.04 2.28 6.53
N ASN A 12 -0.77 3.29 7.33
CA ASN A 12 0.57 3.64 7.76
C ASN A 12 0.52 4.38 9.10
N PRO A 13 1.64 4.44 9.86
CA PRO A 13 1.66 5.08 11.17
C PRO A 13 1.19 6.54 11.16
N SER A 14 1.53 7.32 10.13
CA SER A 14 1.14 8.74 10.02
C SER A 14 -0.37 8.94 9.85
N LEU A 15 -1.07 8.01 9.21
CA LEU A 15 -2.53 8.08 9.06
C LEU A 15 -3.23 7.78 10.39
N VAL A 16 -2.67 6.87 11.17
CA VAL A 16 -3.27 6.41 12.42
C VAL A 16 -2.93 7.33 13.59
N ALA A 17 -1.74 7.97 13.59
CA ALA A 17 -1.26 8.84 14.66
C ALA A 17 -2.22 9.98 15.02
N LYS A 18 -2.93 10.53 14.02
CA LYS A 18 -3.91 11.62 14.25
C LYS A 18 -5.11 11.19 15.11
N GLU A 19 -5.46 9.90 15.08
CA GLU A 19 -6.57 9.35 15.87
C GLU A 19 -6.12 8.82 17.24
N GLN A 20 -4.81 8.86 17.51
CA GLN A 20 -4.19 8.30 18.71
C GLN A 20 -3.60 9.37 19.64
N GLU A 21 -3.85 10.64 19.35
CA GLU A 21 -3.35 11.77 20.15
C GLU A 21 -3.87 11.66 21.60
N GLY A 22 -2.96 11.65 22.58
CA GLY A 22 -3.27 11.51 24.00
C GLY A 22 -3.42 10.07 24.53
N LEU A 23 -3.27 9.04 23.69
CA LEU A 23 -3.31 7.64 24.12
C LEU A 23 -1.93 7.15 24.59
N THR A 24 -1.92 6.21 25.54
CA THR A 24 -0.73 5.42 25.86
C THR A 24 -0.36 4.52 24.66
N ARG A 25 0.88 4.03 24.61
CA ARG A 25 1.33 3.11 23.56
C ARG A 25 0.47 1.84 23.46
N GLU A 26 0.02 1.32 24.59
CA GLU A 26 -0.83 0.13 24.62
C GLU A 26 -2.26 0.42 24.12
N GLU A 27 -2.87 1.52 24.56
CA GLU A 27 -4.19 1.97 24.08
C GLU A 27 -4.15 2.24 22.57
N ALA A 28 -3.09 2.90 22.07
CA ALA A 28 -2.89 3.15 20.65
C ALA A 28 -2.81 1.83 19.85
N ARG A 29 -2.06 0.82 20.35
CA ARG A 29 -1.97 -0.50 19.74
C ARG A 29 -3.34 -1.21 19.71
N LEU A 30 -4.05 -1.22 20.79
CA LEU A 30 -5.39 -1.84 20.88
C LEU A 30 -6.37 -1.15 19.92
N ARG A 31 -6.35 0.18 19.87
CA ARG A 31 -7.17 0.97 18.94
C ARG A 31 -6.85 0.64 17.49
N PHE A 32 -5.56 0.53 17.14
CA PHE A 32 -5.13 0.14 15.80
C PHE A 32 -5.63 -1.27 15.44
N HIS A 33 -5.48 -2.26 16.31
CA HIS A 33 -6.00 -3.61 16.08
C HIS A 33 -7.51 -3.62 15.86
N GLN A 34 -8.27 -2.84 16.64
CA GLN A 34 -9.72 -2.69 16.44
C GLN A 34 -10.05 -2.10 15.07
N LEU A 35 -9.33 -1.06 14.66
CA LEU A 35 -9.49 -0.42 13.35
C LEU A 35 -9.22 -1.41 12.20
N ILE A 36 -8.11 -2.17 12.27
CA ILE A 36 -7.80 -3.19 11.27
C ILE A 36 -8.91 -4.22 11.17
N ARG A 37 -9.40 -4.77 12.28
CA ARG A 37 -10.52 -5.71 12.28
C ARG A 37 -11.80 -5.12 11.66
N GLN A 38 -12.09 -3.85 11.93
CA GLN A 38 -13.24 -3.17 11.32
C GLN A 38 -13.10 -3.03 9.81
N ILE A 39 -11.91 -2.63 9.33
CA ILE A 39 -11.64 -2.51 7.89
C ILE A 39 -11.74 -3.89 7.22
N CYS A 40 -11.18 -4.94 7.81
CA CYS A 40 -11.26 -6.30 7.28
C CYS A 40 -12.71 -6.79 7.14
N ARG A 41 -13.58 -6.49 8.10
CA ARG A 41 -15.02 -6.82 8.00
C ARG A 41 -15.75 -6.06 6.90
N LEU A 42 -15.34 -4.83 6.61
CA LEU A 42 -15.92 -4.00 5.53
C LEU A 42 -15.45 -4.44 4.14
N LEU A 43 -14.32 -5.13 4.04
CA LEU A 43 -13.69 -5.58 2.80
C LEU A 43 -13.22 -7.04 2.96
N PRO A 44 -14.14 -8.00 3.10
CA PRO A 44 -13.77 -9.40 3.38
C PRO A 44 -12.94 -10.04 2.25
N GLU A 45 -13.18 -9.64 1.00
CA GLU A 45 -12.46 -10.14 -0.19
C GLU A 45 -11.24 -9.29 -0.55
N GLY A 46 -11.00 -8.19 0.18
CA GLY A 46 -9.93 -7.23 -0.13
C GLY A 46 -8.79 -7.29 0.86
N ASN A 47 -7.56 -7.09 0.40
CA ASN A 47 -6.38 -7.08 1.26
C ASN A 47 -6.30 -5.80 2.11
N VAL A 48 -6.03 -5.97 3.41
CA VAL A 48 -5.84 -4.87 4.36
C VAL A 48 -4.38 -4.85 4.83
N ASN A 49 -3.64 -3.84 4.39
CA ASN A 49 -2.22 -3.72 4.72
C ASN A 49 -2.04 -2.98 6.04
N ALA A 50 -1.49 -3.66 7.04
CA ALA A 50 -1.23 -3.15 8.38
C ALA A 50 0.28 -3.05 8.64
N GLU A 51 0.78 -1.84 8.90
CA GLU A 51 2.21 -1.56 9.05
C GLU A 51 2.67 -1.74 10.49
N VAL A 52 3.79 -2.46 10.68
CA VAL A 52 4.45 -2.63 11.98
C VAL A 52 5.14 -1.34 12.43
N LEU A 53 5.32 -1.20 13.74
CA LEU A 53 6.01 -0.06 14.37
C LEU A 53 7.39 -0.41 14.94
N ALA A 54 7.65 -1.71 15.16
CA ALA A 54 8.95 -2.17 15.62
C ALA A 54 10.04 -1.84 14.59
N GLU A 55 11.28 -1.65 15.06
CA GLU A 55 12.44 -1.30 14.21
C GLU A 55 13.39 -2.48 14.01
N GLU A 56 13.44 -3.43 14.98
CA GLU A 56 14.28 -4.60 14.95
C GLU A 56 13.56 -5.81 14.33
N ALA A 57 14.28 -6.69 13.62
CA ALA A 57 13.71 -7.81 12.87
C ALA A 57 12.80 -8.71 13.70
N GLN A 58 13.22 -9.11 14.91
CA GLN A 58 12.43 -9.96 15.81
C GLN A 58 11.18 -9.24 16.33
N GLY A 59 11.29 -7.93 16.58
CA GLY A 59 10.15 -7.09 16.95
C GLY A 59 9.12 -6.99 15.82
N MET A 60 9.58 -6.70 14.58
CA MET A 60 8.73 -6.66 13.39
C MET A 60 8.06 -8.01 13.12
N PHE A 61 8.80 -9.13 13.25
CA PHE A 61 8.28 -10.47 13.08
C PHE A 61 7.16 -10.78 14.08
N LYS A 62 7.39 -10.51 15.37
CA LYS A 62 6.39 -10.73 16.42
C LYS A 62 5.14 -9.88 16.19
N GLU A 63 5.32 -8.58 15.94
CA GLU A 63 4.21 -7.67 15.68
C GLU A 63 3.48 -8.06 14.38
N GLY A 64 4.20 -8.47 13.34
CA GLY A 64 3.63 -8.96 12.09
C GLY A 64 2.74 -10.18 12.27
N LYS A 65 3.15 -11.15 13.09
CA LYS A 65 2.31 -12.32 13.45
C LYS A 65 1.05 -11.90 14.22
N GLU A 66 1.18 -10.95 15.14
CA GLU A 66 0.02 -10.40 15.86
C GLU A 66 -0.98 -9.76 14.89
N LEU A 67 -0.49 -8.92 13.95
CA LEU A 67 -1.33 -8.28 12.94
C LEU A 67 -1.98 -9.30 12.00
N ALA A 68 -1.23 -10.27 11.49
CA ALA A 68 -1.76 -11.34 10.64
C ALA A 68 -2.87 -12.17 11.32
N SER A 69 -2.80 -12.34 12.64
CA SER A 69 -3.82 -13.06 13.41
C SER A 69 -5.14 -12.30 13.56
N LEU A 70 -5.22 -11.03 13.17
CA LEU A 70 -6.43 -10.20 13.33
C LEU A 70 -7.55 -10.59 12.36
N ALA A 71 -7.20 -10.98 11.12
CA ALA A 71 -8.09 -11.48 10.09
C ALA A 71 -7.28 -12.12 8.94
N GLU A 72 -7.89 -13.04 8.18
CA GLU A 72 -7.26 -13.79 7.09
C GLU A 72 -6.78 -12.91 5.92
N ASN A 73 -7.41 -11.74 5.72
CA ASN A 73 -7.10 -10.81 4.65
C ASN A 73 -6.11 -9.69 5.06
N VAL A 74 -5.42 -9.84 6.18
CA VAL A 74 -4.36 -8.92 6.59
C VAL A 74 -3.07 -9.25 5.84
N VAL A 75 -2.47 -8.21 5.26
CA VAL A 75 -1.10 -8.21 4.71
C VAL A 75 -0.22 -7.39 5.64
N VAL A 76 0.86 -7.97 6.13
CA VAL A 76 1.78 -7.28 7.03
C VAL A 76 2.67 -6.34 6.24
N LYS A 77 2.73 -5.08 6.64
CA LYS A 77 3.50 -4.07 5.93
C LYS A 77 4.79 -3.75 6.70
N ILE A 78 5.94 -3.92 6.05
CA ILE A 78 7.28 -3.85 6.64
C ILE A 78 8.12 -2.78 5.93
N PRO A 79 8.72 -1.81 6.65
CA PRO A 79 9.66 -0.86 6.07
C PRO A 79 10.91 -1.55 5.53
N LEU A 80 11.37 -1.14 4.34
CA LEU A 80 12.52 -1.76 3.69
C LEU A 80 13.84 -1.25 4.26
N THR A 81 14.28 -1.91 5.31
CA THR A 81 15.60 -1.78 5.95
C THR A 81 16.30 -3.13 5.98
N ALA A 82 17.53 -3.21 6.45
CA ALA A 82 18.22 -4.51 6.65
C ALA A 82 17.44 -5.38 7.65
N GLN A 83 16.96 -4.79 8.75
CA GLN A 83 16.10 -5.47 9.74
C GLN A 83 14.76 -5.86 9.13
N GLY A 84 14.17 -4.99 8.29
CA GLY A 84 12.94 -5.26 7.57
C GLY A 84 13.07 -6.43 6.60
N LEU A 85 14.17 -6.55 5.84
CA LEU A 85 14.42 -7.69 4.96
C LEU A 85 14.46 -9.00 5.74
N SER A 86 15.12 -9.03 6.89
CA SER A 86 15.14 -10.21 7.77
C SER A 86 13.73 -10.55 8.29
N ALA A 87 12.95 -9.56 8.68
CA ALA A 87 11.57 -9.76 9.13
C ALA A 87 10.66 -10.27 7.99
N ILE A 88 10.82 -9.75 6.76
CA ILE A 88 10.11 -10.21 5.57
C ILE A 88 10.37 -11.70 5.33
N SER A 89 11.65 -12.12 5.35
CA SER A 89 12.01 -13.53 5.18
C SER A 89 11.36 -14.43 6.22
N LEU A 90 11.43 -14.06 7.50
CA LEU A 90 10.83 -14.83 8.59
C LEU A 90 9.30 -14.95 8.47
N LEU A 91 8.62 -13.88 8.07
CA LEU A 91 7.16 -13.90 7.87
C LEU A 91 6.77 -14.72 6.64
N ALA A 92 7.54 -14.60 5.54
CA ALA A 92 7.31 -15.36 4.32
C ALA A 92 7.49 -16.87 4.53
N GLU A 93 8.49 -17.30 5.34
CA GLU A 93 8.69 -18.70 5.74
C GLU A 93 7.48 -19.28 6.49
N GLU A 94 6.75 -18.46 7.23
CA GLU A 94 5.49 -18.84 7.90
C GLU A 94 4.24 -18.68 7.00
N GLY A 95 4.41 -18.35 5.72
CA GLY A 95 3.32 -18.16 4.76
C GLY A 95 2.49 -16.89 4.99
N ILE A 96 2.97 -15.94 5.78
CA ILE A 96 2.30 -14.67 6.05
C ILE A 96 2.60 -13.69 4.91
N PRO A 97 1.57 -13.15 4.22
CA PRO A 97 1.79 -12.21 3.12
C PRO A 97 2.36 -10.87 3.62
N VAL A 98 3.43 -10.41 2.95
CA VAL A 98 4.14 -9.18 3.32
C VAL A 98 4.15 -8.17 2.18
N ASN A 99 3.95 -6.91 2.53
CA ASN A 99 4.14 -5.74 1.67
C ASN A 99 5.37 -4.95 2.13
N ALA A 100 6.46 -5.01 1.36
CA ALA A 100 7.63 -4.18 1.60
C ALA A 100 7.33 -2.72 1.24
N THR A 101 7.41 -1.82 2.23
CA THR A 101 7.09 -0.40 2.05
C THR A 101 8.34 0.49 2.12
N LEU A 102 8.19 1.77 1.80
CA LEU A 102 9.29 2.73 1.70
C LEU A 102 10.35 2.29 0.67
N VAL A 103 9.88 1.83 -0.48
CA VAL A 103 10.74 1.43 -1.60
C VAL A 103 10.97 2.65 -2.49
N PHE A 104 12.25 2.96 -2.75
CA PHE A 104 12.71 4.14 -3.51
C PHE A 104 13.71 3.80 -4.61
N SER A 105 14.01 2.50 -4.83
CA SER A 105 14.88 2.05 -5.90
C SER A 105 14.51 0.66 -6.41
N VAL A 106 14.96 0.33 -7.63
CA VAL A 106 14.79 -1.02 -8.21
C VAL A 106 15.52 -2.06 -7.37
N ASN A 107 16.74 -1.74 -6.88
CA ASN A 107 17.51 -2.66 -6.04
C ASN A 107 16.77 -3.03 -4.75
N GLN A 108 16.13 -2.06 -4.12
CA GLN A 108 15.30 -2.31 -2.94
C GLN A 108 14.13 -3.25 -3.26
N ALA A 109 13.45 -3.04 -4.40
CA ALA A 109 12.34 -3.90 -4.82
C ALA A 109 12.80 -5.34 -5.11
N LEU A 110 13.96 -5.52 -5.76
CA LEU A 110 14.56 -6.83 -6.01
C LEU A 110 14.93 -7.56 -4.72
N LEU A 111 15.53 -6.87 -3.74
CA LEU A 111 15.86 -7.44 -2.43
C LEU A 111 14.60 -7.84 -1.66
N ALA A 112 13.55 -7.03 -1.69
CA ALA A 112 12.28 -7.36 -1.05
C ALA A 112 11.64 -8.61 -1.67
N ALA A 113 11.64 -8.71 -3.00
CA ALA A 113 11.14 -9.88 -3.71
C ALA A 113 11.96 -11.14 -3.38
N ALA A 114 13.29 -11.03 -3.35
CA ALA A 114 14.18 -12.13 -2.97
C ALA A 114 13.98 -12.58 -1.51
N ALA A 115 13.58 -11.67 -0.61
CA ALA A 115 13.23 -12.01 0.77
C ALA A 115 11.82 -12.63 0.90
N GLY A 116 11.05 -12.78 -0.17
CA GLY A 116 9.74 -13.41 -0.17
C GLY A 116 8.55 -12.44 0.00
N ALA A 117 8.74 -11.14 -0.20
CA ALA A 117 7.64 -10.19 -0.16
C ALA A 117 6.58 -10.51 -1.23
N SER A 118 5.30 -10.57 -0.83
CA SER A 118 4.17 -10.73 -1.75
C SER A 118 3.90 -9.45 -2.55
N TYR A 119 4.21 -8.30 -1.94
CA TYR A 119 4.03 -6.97 -2.52
C TYR A 119 5.23 -6.08 -2.24
N VAL A 120 5.48 -5.14 -3.17
CA VAL A 120 6.38 -4.00 -2.94
C VAL A 120 5.63 -2.69 -3.21
N SER A 121 5.86 -1.70 -2.36
CA SER A 121 5.22 -0.38 -2.45
C SER A 121 6.25 0.70 -2.76
N PRO A 122 6.60 0.97 -4.04
CA PRO A 122 7.39 2.13 -4.44
C PRO A 122 6.62 3.43 -4.18
N PHE A 123 7.28 4.39 -3.53
CA PHE A 123 6.69 5.67 -3.13
C PHE A 123 6.94 6.75 -4.17
N LEU A 124 6.26 6.63 -5.31
CA LEU A 124 6.48 7.49 -6.48
C LEU A 124 6.30 8.99 -6.17
N GLY A 125 5.25 9.38 -5.44
CA GLY A 125 5.02 10.79 -5.14
C GLY A 125 6.10 11.42 -4.23
N ARG A 126 6.77 10.63 -3.37
CA ARG A 126 7.93 11.14 -2.60
C ARG A 126 9.17 11.30 -3.47
N ILE A 127 9.33 10.47 -4.51
CA ILE A 127 10.39 10.64 -5.51
C ILE A 127 10.19 11.97 -6.25
N ASP A 128 8.95 12.25 -6.67
CA ASP A 128 8.62 13.52 -7.35
C ASP A 128 8.81 14.72 -6.42
N ASP A 129 8.39 14.62 -5.15
CA ASP A 129 8.63 15.66 -4.13
C ASP A 129 10.13 15.99 -3.97
N ALA A 130 11.02 15.01 -4.25
CA ALA A 130 12.48 15.14 -4.22
C ALA A 130 13.10 15.55 -5.58
N GLY A 131 12.28 15.85 -6.60
CA GLY A 131 12.72 16.26 -7.94
C GLY A 131 13.12 15.10 -8.85
N GLY A 132 12.76 13.86 -8.53
CA GLY A 132 12.96 12.69 -9.37
C GLY A 132 11.74 12.38 -10.24
N ASP A 133 11.73 11.17 -10.83
CA ASP A 133 10.61 10.64 -11.62
C ASP A 133 10.10 9.34 -10.99
N GLY A 134 9.04 9.45 -10.22
CA GLY A 134 8.45 8.31 -9.49
C GLY A 134 7.75 7.32 -10.40
N VAL A 135 7.20 7.77 -11.53
CA VAL A 135 6.58 6.87 -12.52
C VAL A 135 7.65 6.04 -13.22
N ALA A 136 8.79 6.65 -13.56
CA ALA A 136 9.93 5.92 -14.13
C ALA A 136 10.45 4.84 -13.18
N LEU A 137 10.50 5.10 -11.86
CA LEU A 137 10.86 4.08 -10.87
C LEU A 137 9.89 2.88 -10.92
N VAL A 138 8.57 3.13 -10.93
CA VAL A 138 7.56 2.06 -11.01
C VAL A 138 7.73 1.26 -12.31
N SER A 139 7.90 1.93 -13.45
CA SER A 139 8.14 1.30 -14.75
C SER A 139 9.38 0.39 -14.74
N GLN A 140 10.50 0.88 -14.17
CA GLN A 140 11.74 0.11 -14.06
C GLN A 140 11.60 -1.13 -13.18
N ILE A 141 10.90 -1.03 -12.03
CA ILE A 141 10.61 -2.17 -11.16
C ILE A 141 9.78 -3.21 -11.91
N LEU A 142 8.69 -2.80 -12.58
CA LEU A 142 7.82 -3.68 -13.35
C LEU A 142 8.58 -4.38 -14.48
N LYS A 143 9.46 -3.66 -15.17
CA LYS A 143 10.32 -4.23 -16.22
C LYS A 143 11.28 -5.25 -15.65
N ALA A 144 11.95 -4.96 -14.54
CA ALA A 144 12.84 -5.90 -13.87
C ALA A 144 12.09 -7.17 -13.44
N PHE A 145 10.92 -7.02 -12.82
CA PHE A 145 10.11 -8.15 -12.36
C PHE A 145 9.64 -9.04 -13.52
N ARG A 146 9.22 -8.43 -14.64
CA ARG A 146 8.88 -9.20 -15.87
C ARG A 146 10.08 -9.96 -16.44
N ASN A 147 11.26 -9.34 -16.49
CA ASN A 147 12.46 -9.97 -17.06
C ASN A 147 12.90 -11.23 -16.30
N TYR A 148 12.64 -11.30 -15.02
CA TYR A 148 13.02 -12.41 -14.14
C TYR A 148 11.82 -13.25 -13.64
N GLU A 149 10.62 -13.01 -14.22
CA GLU A 149 9.38 -13.72 -13.85
C GLU A 149 9.10 -13.68 -12.33
N ILE A 150 9.42 -12.54 -11.69
CA ILE A 150 9.18 -12.33 -10.26
C ILE A 150 7.69 -12.16 -10.02
N SER A 151 7.12 -13.00 -9.14
CA SER A 151 5.69 -13.03 -8.83
C SER A 151 5.23 -11.92 -7.86
N THR A 152 6.16 -11.20 -7.23
CA THR A 152 5.86 -10.09 -6.31
C THR A 152 5.08 -8.99 -7.01
N SER A 153 3.93 -8.62 -6.48
CA SER A 153 3.08 -7.57 -7.05
C SER A 153 3.55 -6.16 -6.66
N VAL A 154 3.42 -5.22 -7.59
CA VAL A 154 3.79 -3.81 -7.37
C VAL A 154 2.56 -2.99 -7.02
N ILE A 155 2.60 -2.33 -5.84
CA ILE A 155 1.60 -1.37 -5.37
C ILE A 155 2.17 0.04 -5.56
N ALA A 156 1.75 0.77 -6.57
CA ALA A 156 2.13 2.17 -6.74
C ALA A 156 1.59 3.00 -5.56
N ALA A 157 2.50 3.51 -4.73
CA ALA A 157 2.18 4.19 -3.48
C ALA A 157 2.57 5.67 -3.48
N SER A 158 2.06 6.42 -2.51
CA SER A 158 2.29 7.88 -2.43
C SER A 158 1.71 8.65 -3.62
N ILE A 159 0.57 8.23 -4.14
CA ILE A 159 -0.16 8.90 -5.22
C ILE A 159 -0.56 10.31 -4.78
N ARG A 160 -0.32 11.32 -5.64
CA ARG A 160 -0.61 12.74 -5.36
C ARG A 160 -1.79 13.30 -6.14
N HIS A 161 -2.03 12.80 -7.35
CA HIS A 161 -3.06 13.30 -8.28
C HIS A 161 -3.49 12.21 -9.29
N PRO A 162 -4.62 12.39 -10.01
CA PRO A 162 -5.14 11.40 -10.96
C PRO A 162 -4.16 10.97 -12.07
N ARG A 163 -3.29 11.89 -12.53
CA ARG A 163 -2.29 11.56 -13.56
C ARG A 163 -1.31 10.49 -13.12
N HIS A 164 -0.96 10.42 -11.82
CA HIS A 164 -0.14 9.30 -11.30
C HIS A 164 -0.85 7.97 -11.52
N VAL A 165 -2.15 7.89 -11.22
CA VAL A 165 -2.92 6.65 -11.40
C VAL A 165 -2.94 6.23 -12.86
N THR A 166 -3.21 7.16 -13.78
CA THR A 166 -3.18 6.88 -15.23
C THR A 166 -1.79 6.41 -15.67
N ALA A 167 -0.73 7.12 -15.27
CA ALA A 167 0.62 6.80 -15.69
C ALA A 167 1.06 5.41 -15.21
N VAL A 168 0.87 5.08 -13.92
CA VAL A 168 1.26 3.76 -13.40
C VAL A 168 0.39 2.63 -13.93
N ALA A 169 -0.88 2.90 -14.25
CA ALA A 169 -1.75 1.92 -14.91
C ALA A 169 -1.27 1.59 -16.32
N LEU A 170 -0.83 2.59 -17.10
CA LEU A 170 -0.25 2.40 -18.44
C LEU A 170 1.07 1.63 -18.39
N GLU A 171 1.87 1.79 -17.34
CA GLU A 171 3.08 1.00 -17.11
C GLU A 171 2.79 -0.44 -16.66
N GLY A 172 1.55 -0.75 -16.25
CA GLY A 172 1.12 -2.07 -15.83
C GLY A 172 1.34 -2.35 -14.34
N ALA A 173 1.30 -1.32 -13.48
CA ALA A 173 1.28 -1.53 -12.03
C ALA A 173 0.07 -2.38 -11.63
N HIS A 174 0.28 -3.38 -10.77
CA HIS A 174 -0.76 -4.32 -10.38
C HIS A 174 -1.83 -3.65 -9.52
N ILE A 175 -1.41 -2.71 -8.66
CA ILE A 175 -2.27 -2.02 -7.70
C ILE A 175 -1.80 -0.57 -7.58
N ALA A 176 -2.74 0.35 -7.32
CA ALA A 176 -2.43 1.71 -6.90
C ALA A 176 -3.14 2.01 -5.58
N THR A 177 -2.40 2.45 -4.55
CA THR A 177 -3.03 2.94 -3.31
C THR A 177 -3.30 4.44 -3.43
N VAL A 178 -4.58 4.77 -3.56
CA VAL A 178 -5.06 6.10 -3.95
C VAL A 178 -5.70 6.80 -2.75
N PRO A 179 -5.23 7.99 -2.34
CA PRO A 179 -5.92 8.77 -1.30
C PRO A 179 -7.35 9.11 -1.71
N TYR A 180 -8.27 9.10 -0.75
CA TYR A 180 -9.70 9.37 -1.01
C TYR A 180 -9.94 10.66 -1.81
N ARG A 181 -9.22 11.73 -1.48
CA ARG A 181 -9.32 13.01 -2.24
C ARG A 181 -8.96 12.86 -3.72
N VAL A 182 -7.95 12.03 -4.04
CA VAL A 182 -7.52 11.79 -5.42
C VAL A 182 -8.53 10.89 -6.13
N LEU A 183 -9.05 9.87 -5.45
CA LEU A 183 -10.14 9.02 -5.96
C LEU A 183 -11.35 9.87 -6.37
N MET A 184 -11.76 10.82 -5.54
CA MET A 184 -12.86 11.73 -5.86
C MET A 184 -12.55 12.70 -7.02
N GLN A 185 -11.26 13.05 -7.24
CA GLN A 185 -10.85 13.81 -8.41
C GLN A 185 -10.90 13.00 -9.71
N MET A 186 -10.64 11.68 -9.65
CA MET A 186 -10.68 10.81 -10.83
C MET A 186 -12.07 10.69 -11.44
N ILE A 187 -13.12 10.88 -10.65
CA ILE A 187 -14.52 10.79 -11.10
C ILE A 187 -14.95 12.08 -11.83
N LYS A 188 -14.36 13.22 -11.49
CA LYS A 188 -14.77 14.53 -12.01
C LYS A 188 -14.26 14.78 -13.42
N HIS A 189 -15.18 15.11 -14.34
CA HIS A 189 -14.82 15.55 -15.69
C HIS A 189 -15.84 16.61 -16.18
N PRO A 190 -15.38 17.78 -16.69
CA PRO A 190 -16.30 18.85 -17.14
C PRO A 190 -17.29 18.40 -18.22
N LEU A 191 -16.83 17.54 -19.14
CA LEU A 191 -17.70 17.02 -20.21
C LEU A 191 -18.79 16.08 -19.69
N THR A 192 -18.56 15.36 -18.59
CA THR A 192 -19.59 14.55 -17.94
C THR A 192 -20.69 15.44 -17.36
N GLU A 193 -20.30 16.52 -16.68
CA GLU A 193 -21.25 17.50 -16.11
C GLU A 193 -22.07 18.17 -17.21
N GLN A 194 -21.43 18.64 -18.28
CA GLN A 194 -22.10 19.21 -19.45
C GLN A 194 -23.05 18.21 -20.15
N GLY A 195 -22.61 16.95 -20.27
CA GLY A 195 -23.44 15.88 -20.85
C GLY A 195 -24.71 15.63 -20.05
N LEU A 196 -24.58 15.54 -18.72
CA LEU A 196 -25.73 15.38 -17.82
C LEU A 196 -26.71 16.55 -17.88
N GLU A 197 -26.17 17.79 -18.01
CA GLU A 197 -27.03 18.99 -18.16
C GLU A 197 -27.82 18.95 -19.47
N ARG A 198 -27.19 18.56 -20.59
CA ARG A 198 -27.90 18.39 -21.87
C ARG A 198 -28.99 17.34 -21.78
N PHE A 199 -28.71 16.16 -21.19
CA PHE A 199 -29.71 15.09 -21.03
C PHE A 199 -30.90 15.46 -20.14
N ARG A 200 -30.79 16.50 -19.32
CA ARG A 200 -31.90 17.03 -18.52
C ARG A 200 -32.79 18.02 -19.29
N LEU A 201 -32.28 18.58 -20.40
CA LEU A 201 -32.98 19.55 -21.22
C LEU A 201 -33.72 18.92 -22.41
N ASP A 202 -33.35 17.71 -22.79
CA ASP A 202 -34.01 16.85 -23.81
C ASP A 202 -35.16 16.03 -23.17
#